data_fda4d50e472b2c115dee6a1091993407
#
_entry.id   fda4d50e472b2c115dee6a1091993407
#
_cell.length_a   1.000
_cell.length_b   1.000
_cell.length_c   1.000
_cell.angle_alpha   90.00
_cell.angle_beta   90.00
_cell.angle_gamma   90.00
#
_symmetry.space_group_name_H-M   'P 1'
#
loop_
_entity.id
_entity.type
_entity.pdbx_description
1 polymer ?
#
loop_
_entity_poly.entity_id
_entity_poly.type
_entity_poly.pdbx_seq_one_letter_code
_entity_poly.pdbx_strand_id
1 'polypeptide(L)'
;MKCLAPWVTIRQDEDGSVMPCSSYFTRLKDVKIGSTHKNIQEFFNGSDYNDFRMRMCNDEDIKGCIECKVDAENGNPSHRDYWNAKYANITEPAIRELELCLSNKCNFQCIACNSHFSNKWYKDDKALNELGVDKTGQLSPRRHLTSPDDMVGVNLDSLVLLRILGGEPLIEPRFLNIFEVLKERNIIQNVELFINTNNSIFPNKEWQEYLRLFKKITIVLSIDSIGKLGEWNRHGFDMKKFTINEGRWINFPT
;
A
#
# COMPACT_ATOMS: atom_id res chain seq x y z
N MET A 1 -1.13 4.21 -24.38
CA MET A 1 -2.34 4.62 -23.59
C MET A 1 -1.87 5.33 -22.32
N LYS A 2 -2.04 6.65 -22.25
CA LYS A 2 -1.51 7.51 -21.17
C LYS A 2 -2.20 7.24 -19.83
N CYS A 3 -1.41 7.10 -18.75
CA CYS A 3 -1.89 7.02 -17.38
C CYS A 3 -1.24 8.11 -16.55
N LEU A 4 -2.01 8.83 -15.74
CA LEU A 4 -1.51 9.92 -14.90
C LEU A 4 -0.98 9.45 -13.53
N ALA A 5 -1.12 8.17 -13.18
CA ALA A 5 -0.58 7.64 -11.92
C ALA A 5 0.90 8.04 -11.69
N PRO A 6 1.84 7.87 -12.63
CA PRO A 6 3.25 8.22 -12.41
C PRO A 6 3.54 9.70 -12.14
N TRP A 7 2.57 10.60 -12.43
CA TRP A 7 2.71 12.02 -12.13
C TRP A 7 2.21 12.40 -10.74
N VAL A 8 1.40 11.54 -10.11
CA VAL A 8 0.67 11.91 -8.89
C VAL A 8 0.81 10.92 -7.76
N THR A 9 1.22 9.68 -8.04
CA THR A 9 1.31 8.65 -7.01
C THR A 9 2.66 7.93 -7.04
N ILE A 10 3.03 7.43 -5.89
CA ILE A 10 4.17 6.56 -5.69
C ILE A 10 3.84 5.58 -4.56
N ARG A 11 4.18 4.33 -4.75
CA ARG A 11 4.09 3.28 -3.73
C ARG A 11 5.49 2.80 -3.37
N GLN A 12 5.74 2.61 -2.09
CA GLN A 12 6.93 1.94 -1.59
C GLN A 12 6.54 0.72 -0.76
N ASP A 13 7.14 -0.42 -1.09
CA ASP A 13 6.98 -1.66 -0.34
C ASP A 13 8.07 -1.80 0.75
N GLU A 14 7.87 -2.76 1.65
CA GLU A 14 8.72 -3.00 2.82
C GLU A 14 10.17 -3.39 2.46
N ASP A 15 10.43 -3.83 1.24
CA ASP A 15 11.75 -4.15 0.74
C ASP A 15 12.44 -2.95 0.05
N GLY A 16 11.81 -1.78 0.09
CA GLY A 16 12.27 -0.56 -0.56
C GLY A 16 11.99 -0.52 -2.07
N SER A 17 11.32 -1.52 -2.64
CA SER A 17 10.91 -1.44 -4.04
C SER A 17 9.84 -0.36 -4.21
N VAL A 18 9.92 0.33 -5.35
CA VAL A 18 9.06 1.44 -5.69
C VAL A 18 8.25 1.12 -6.93
N MET A 19 6.97 1.49 -6.89
CA MET A 19 5.99 1.28 -7.95
C MET A 19 5.20 2.55 -8.22
N PRO A 20 4.69 2.73 -9.45
CA PRO A 20 3.91 3.91 -9.80
C PRO A 20 2.50 3.88 -9.21
N CYS A 21 1.99 2.71 -8.83
CA CYS A 21 0.66 2.52 -8.24
C CYS A 21 0.50 1.09 -7.69
N SER A 22 -0.58 0.85 -6.92
CA SER A 22 -0.92 -0.46 -6.34
C SER A 22 -1.28 -1.55 -7.36
N SER A 23 -1.77 -1.16 -8.55
CA SER A 23 -2.11 -2.10 -9.63
C SER A 23 -0.93 -2.44 -10.55
N TYR A 24 0.26 -1.93 -10.24
CA TYR A 24 1.45 -2.25 -11.02
C TYR A 24 1.94 -3.66 -10.70
N PHE A 25 1.91 -4.54 -11.70
CA PHE A 25 2.23 -5.94 -11.51
C PHE A 25 3.75 -6.19 -11.50
N THR A 26 4.31 -6.48 -10.34
CA THR A 26 5.76 -6.61 -10.12
C THR A 26 6.29 -8.05 -10.19
N ARG A 27 5.41 -9.05 -10.29
CA ARG A 27 5.81 -10.47 -10.30
C ARG A 27 6.50 -10.91 -11.60
N LEU A 28 6.39 -10.12 -12.66
CA LEU A 28 7.11 -10.39 -13.91
C LEU A 28 8.57 -9.94 -13.75
N LYS A 29 9.51 -10.77 -14.21
CA LYS A 29 10.91 -10.35 -14.38
C LYS A 29 10.93 -9.14 -15.32
N ASP A 30 11.82 -8.18 -15.07
CA ASP A 30 12.05 -6.99 -15.91
C ASP A 30 11.00 -5.86 -15.84
N VAL A 31 10.12 -5.84 -14.83
CA VAL A 31 9.16 -4.75 -14.63
C VAL A 31 9.46 -3.86 -13.43
N LYS A 32 10.58 -4.06 -12.73
CA LYS A 32 10.97 -3.20 -11.63
C LYS A 32 11.32 -1.82 -12.18
N ILE A 33 10.64 -0.77 -11.69
CA ILE A 33 11.00 0.61 -12.01
C ILE A 33 12.26 0.99 -11.23
N GLY A 34 12.40 0.45 -10.03
CA GLY A 34 13.56 0.63 -9.18
C GLY A 34 13.34 0.12 -7.77
N SER A 35 14.37 0.15 -6.97
CA SER A 35 14.30 0.01 -5.53
C SER A 35 15.08 1.15 -4.93
N THR A 36 14.55 1.75 -3.87
CA THR A 36 15.27 2.80 -3.20
C THR A 36 15.46 2.46 -1.73
N HIS A 37 16.73 2.49 -1.33
CA HIS A 37 17.14 2.68 0.05
C HIS A 37 17.35 4.18 0.32
N LYS A 38 16.92 5.03 -0.64
CA LYS A 38 17.06 6.48 -0.63
C LYS A 38 15.71 7.14 -0.44
N ASN A 39 15.73 8.46 -0.35
CA ASN A 39 14.56 9.30 -0.23
C ASN A 39 13.57 9.07 -1.40
N ILE A 40 12.31 8.84 -1.10
CA ILE A 40 11.22 8.67 -2.09
C ILE A 40 11.17 9.84 -3.08
N GLN A 41 11.44 11.08 -2.62
CA GLN A 41 11.44 12.26 -3.47
C GLN A 41 12.54 12.23 -4.53
N GLU A 42 13.74 11.81 -4.15
CA GLU A 42 14.84 11.67 -5.11
C GLU A 42 14.50 10.64 -6.18
N PHE A 43 13.84 9.55 -5.81
CA PHE A 43 13.39 8.57 -6.77
C PHE A 43 12.26 9.12 -7.65
N PHE A 44 11.25 9.76 -7.07
CA PHE A 44 10.11 10.33 -7.80
C PHE A 44 10.53 11.35 -8.86
N ASN A 45 11.59 12.11 -8.58
CA ASN A 45 12.18 13.10 -9.50
C ASN A 45 13.35 12.55 -10.33
N GLY A 46 13.78 11.32 -10.07
CA GLY A 46 14.95 10.70 -10.68
C GLY A 46 14.78 10.29 -12.13
N SER A 47 15.91 9.95 -12.76
CA SER A 47 15.97 9.54 -14.17
C SER A 47 15.07 8.35 -14.47
N ASP A 48 15.12 7.31 -13.64
CA ASP A 48 14.40 6.05 -13.87
C ASP A 48 12.87 6.27 -13.87
N TYR A 49 12.37 7.12 -12.96
CA TYR A 49 10.94 7.42 -12.90
C TYR A 49 10.51 8.38 -14.01
N ASN A 50 11.39 9.28 -14.43
CA ASN A 50 11.16 10.14 -15.59
C ASN A 50 11.17 9.35 -16.88
N ASP A 51 12.08 8.39 -17.06
CA ASP A 51 12.07 7.46 -18.19
C ASP A 51 10.74 6.67 -18.22
N PHE A 52 10.30 6.17 -17.09
CA PHE A 52 9.00 5.50 -17.01
C PHE A 52 7.85 6.41 -17.45
N ARG A 53 7.83 7.69 -17.03
CA ARG A 53 6.85 8.68 -17.51
C ARG A 53 6.93 8.90 -19.02
N MET A 54 8.13 9.00 -19.56
CA MET A 54 8.34 9.16 -21.02
C MET A 54 7.83 7.96 -21.81
N ARG A 55 8.11 6.75 -21.38
CA ARG A 55 7.58 5.52 -21.97
C ARG A 55 6.05 5.50 -21.94
N MET A 56 5.44 5.95 -20.84
CA MET A 56 3.99 6.08 -20.72
C MET A 56 3.43 7.15 -21.68
N CYS A 57 4.17 8.26 -21.92
CA CYS A 57 3.79 9.28 -22.90
C CYS A 57 3.88 8.77 -24.35
N ASN A 58 4.86 7.92 -24.62
CA ASN A 58 5.09 7.33 -25.94
C ASN A 58 4.15 6.16 -26.24
N ASP A 59 3.21 5.88 -25.35
CA ASP A 59 2.22 4.80 -25.48
C ASP A 59 2.85 3.39 -25.58
N GLU A 60 3.99 3.20 -24.93
CA GLU A 60 4.65 1.90 -24.91
C GLU A 60 3.83 0.85 -24.15
N ASP A 61 3.92 -0.40 -24.58
CA ASP A 61 3.31 -1.54 -23.92
C ASP A 61 4.12 -1.89 -22.64
N ILE A 62 3.72 -1.35 -21.50
CA ILE A 62 4.38 -1.55 -20.22
C ILE A 62 3.80 -2.80 -19.55
N LYS A 63 4.60 -3.87 -19.49
CA LYS A 63 4.18 -5.17 -18.93
C LYS A 63 3.58 -5.10 -17.53
N GLY A 64 4.09 -4.20 -16.67
CA GLY A 64 3.55 -4.01 -15.33
C GLY A 64 2.14 -3.41 -15.28
N CYS A 65 1.66 -2.83 -16.38
CA CYS A 65 0.31 -2.25 -16.50
C CYS A 65 -0.73 -3.25 -17.03
N ILE A 66 -0.45 -4.55 -16.96
CA ILE A 66 -1.29 -5.63 -17.54
C ILE A 66 -2.71 -5.64 -16.97
N GLU A 67 -2.89 -5.39 -15.66
CA GLU A 67 -4.22 -5.38 -15.05
C GLU A 67 -5.13 -4.32 -15.69
N CYS A 68 -4.68 -3.08 -15.77
CA CYS A 68 -5.43 -2.01 -16.40
C CYS A 68 -5.66 -2.23 -17.92
N LYS A 69 -4.76 -2.99 -18.57
CA LYS A 69 -4.92 -3.36 -19.98
C LYS A 69 -6.04 -4.38 -20.15
N VAL A 70 -6.01 -5.44 -19.34
CA VAL A 70 -7.07 -6.49 -19.33
C VAL A 70 -8.42 -5.90 -18.97
N ASP A 71 -8.51 -5.01 -17.98
CA ASP A 71 -9.75 -4.33 -17.64
C ASP A 71 -10.30 -3.55 -18.85
N ALA A 72 -9.45 -2.75 -19.49
CA ALA A 72 -9.87 -1.97 -20.67
C ALA A 72 -10.32 -2.85 -21.84
N GLU A 73 -9.63 -3.96 -22.11
CA GLU A 73 -9.99 -4.93 -23.16
C GLU A 73 -11.35 -5.60 -22.87
N ASN A 74 -11.69 -5.78 -21.60
CA ASN A 74 -12.98 -6.34 -21.17
C ASN A 74 -14.08 -5.27 -20.97
N GLY A 75 -13.80 -3.99 -21.23
CA GLY A 75 -14.74 -2.88 -21.06
C GLY A 75 -15.00 -2.53 -19.59
N ASN A 76 -14.14 -2.96 -18.67
CA ASN A 76 -14.23 -2.65 -17.25
C ASN A 76 -13.49 -1.35 -16.92
N PRO A 77 -13.98 -0.54 -15.95
CA PRO A 77 -13.22 0.58 -15.42
C PRO A 77 -11.92 0.11 -14.77
N SER A 78 -10.81 0.74 -15.14
CA SER A 78 -9.48 0.42 -14.63
C SER A 78 -9.00 1.46 -13.61
N HIS A 79 -7.97 1.13 -12.84
CA HIS A 79 -7.29 2.10 -11.99
C HIS A 79 -6.71 3.29 -12.78
N ARG A 80 -6.32 3.09 -14.03
CA ARG A 80 -5.90 4.15 -14.95
C ARG A 80 -7.00 5.20 -15.15
N ASP A 81 -8.24 4.74 -15.36
CA ASP A 81 -9.38 5.63 -15.57
C ASP A 81 -9.64 6.48 -14.33
N TYR A 82 -9.49 5.90 -13.15
CA TYR A 82 -9.58 6.62 -11.88
C TYR A 82 -8.59 7.79 -11.81
N TRP A 83 -7.28 7.53 -12.04
CA TRP A 83 -6.28 8.61 -11.96
C TRP A 83 -6.43 9.62 -13.09
N ASN A 84 -6.74 9.18 -14.30
CA ASN A 84 -6.96 10.07 -15.42
C ASN A 84 -8.16 11.01 -15.21
N ALA A 85 -9.26 10.50 -14.63
CA ALA A 85 -10.41 11.32 -14.28
C ALA A 85 -10.11 12.29 -13.12
N LYS A 86 -9.51 11.77 -12.05
CA LYS A 86 -9.23 12.54 -10.82
C LYS A 86 -8.21 13.66 -11.05
N TYR A 87 -7.22 13.43 -11.90
CA TYR A 87 -6.07 14.32 -12.11
C TYR A 87 -5.95 14.86 -13.52
N ALA A 88 -7.06 14.97 -14.26
CA ALA A 88 -7.08 15.40 -15.66
C ALA A 88 -6.38 16.76 -15.92
N ASN A 89 -6.36 17.64 -14.93
CA ASN A 89 -5.88 19.03 -15.05
C ASN A 89 -4.48 19.25 -14.46
N ILE A 90 -3.75 18.18 -14.10
CA ILE A 90 -2.39 18.37 -13.58
C ILE A 90 -1.44 18.78 -14.70
N THR A 91 -0.55 19.70 -14.38
CA THR A 91 0.49 20.19 -15.28
C THR A 91 1.88 19.69 -14.88
N GLU A 92 2.12 19.53 -13.58
CA GLU A 92 3.42 19.18 -13.02
C GLU A 92 3.35 17.94 -12.13
N PRO A 93 4.41 17.09 -12.15
CA PRO A 93 4.52 15.96 -11.25
C PRO A 93 4.61 16.42 -9.79
N ALA A 94 3.77 15.85 -8.94
CA ALA A 94 3.83 16.06 -7.49
C ALA A 94 3.24 14.84 -6.76
N ILE A 95 3.79 14.46 -5.61
CA ILE A 95 3.26 13.37 -4.81
C ILE A 95 1.94 13.83 -4.18
N ARG A 96 0.83 13.38 -4.78
CA ARG A 96 -0.54 13.66 -4.31
C ARG A 96 -1.15 12.46 -3.60
N GLU A 97 -0.78 11.27 -4.00
CA GLU A 97 -1.14 10.03 -3.34
C GLU A 97 0.14 9.27 -3.00
N LEU A 98 0.29 8.90 -1.74
CA LEU A 98 1.42 8.13 -1.23
C LEU A 98 0.91 6.81 -0.67
N GLU A 99 1.46 5.70 -1.14
CA GLU A 99 1.14 4.38 -0.63
C GLU A 99 2.39 3.81 0.06
N LEU A 100 2.26 3.42 1.33
CA LEU A 100 3.37 2.92 2.13
C LEU A 100 3.06 1.56 2.72
N CYS A 101 3.95 0.61 2.48
CA CYS A 101 4.00 -0.67 3.14
C CYS A 101 5.29 -0.73 3.99
N LEU A 102 5.19 -0.46 5.29
CA LEU A 102 6.36 -0.35 6.16
C LEU A 102 6.89 -1.71 6.64
N SER A 103 6.06 -2.75 6.62
CA SER A 103 6.47 -4.10 6.98
C SER A 103 5.45 -5.14 6.54
N ASN A 104 5.90 -6.40 6.47
CA ASN A 104 5.04 -7.59 6.33
C ASN A 104 4.61 -8.15 7.69
N LYS A 105 4.78 -7.42 8.79
CA LYS A 105 4.35 -7.84 10.12
C LYS A 105 2.84 -7.99 10.15
N CYS A 106 2.37 -9.21 10.36
CA CYS A 106 0.95 -9.54 10.43
C CYS A 106 0.71 -10.51 11.58
N ASN A 107 -0.48 -10.45 12.17
CA ASN A 107 -0.92 -11.41 13.18
C ASN A 107 -1.77 -12.56 12.60
N PHE A 108 -2.11 -12.50 11.29
CA PHE A 108 -2.82 -13.57 10.57
C PHE A 108 -1.92 -14.31 9.59
N GLN A 109 -2.32 -15.57 9.30
CA GLN A 109 -1.76 -16.43 8.25
C GLN A 109 -2.87 -16.84 7.30
N CYS A 110 -3.36 -15.90 6.49
CA CYS A 110 -4.46 -16.13 5.55
C CYS A 110 -4.02 -17.04 4.40
N ILE A 111 -4.92 -17.92 3.92
CA ILE A 111 -4.62 -18.86 2.81
C ILE A 111 -4.23 -18.12 1.51
N ALA A 112 -4.86 -16.96 1.24
CA ALA A 112 -4.55 -16.14 0.07
C ALA A 112 -3.25 -15.32 0.18
N CYS A 113 -2.52 -15.46 1.30
CA CYS A 113 -1.28 -14.73 1.59
C CYS A 113 -0.04 -15.60 1.45
N ASN A 114 1.12 -14.95 1.48
CA ASN A 114 2.45 -15.57 1.52
C ASN A 114 3.39 -14.75 2.42
N SER A 115 4.65 -15.14 2.55
CA SER A 115 5.63 -14.48 3.40
C SER A 115 5.98 -13.05 2.99
N HIS A 116 5.69 -12.64 1.76
CA HIS A 116 5.87 -11.25 1.32
C HIS A 116 4.89 -10.31 2.05
N PHE A 117 3.62 -10.73 2.21
CA PHE A 117 2.58 -9.93 2.85
C PHE A 117 2.30 -10.28 4.31
N SER A 118 2.75 -11.46 4.79
CA SER A 118 2.62 -11.86 6.19
C SER A 118 3.82 -12.67 6.65
N ASN A 119 4.55 -12.12 7.61
CA ASN A 119 5.69 -12.79 8.23
C ASN A 119 5.33 -14.13 8.92
N LYS A 120 4.04 -14.43 9.11
CA LYS A 120 3.57 -15.71 9.65
C LYS A 120 3.83 -16.87 8.69
N TRP A 121 3.80 -16.62 7.39
CA TRP A 121 4.05 -17.60 6.34
C TRP A 121 5.53 -17.98 6.18
N TYR A 122 6.47 -17.24 6.76
CA TYR A 122 7.90 -17.41 6.48
C TYR A 122 8.41 -18.85 6.64
N LYS A 123 7.97 -19.55 7.69
CA LYS A 123 8.40 -20.93 7.96
C LYS A 123 7.84 -21.91 6.93
N ASP A 124 6.56 -21.75 6.58
CA ASP A 124 5.87 -22.65 5.68
C ASP A 124 6.34 -22.43 4.24
N ASP A 125 6.47 -21.18 3.79
CA ASP A 125 7.02 -20.86 2.48
C ASP A 125 8.46 -21.37 2.34
N LYS A 126 9.28 -21.27 3.39
CA LYS A 126 10.62 -21.85 3.40
C LYS A 126 10.59 -23.37 3.21
N ALA A 127 9.74 -24.08 3.94
CA ALA A 127 9.59 -25.53 3.82
C ALA A 127 9.06 -25.93 2.43
N LEU A 128 8.08 -25.21 1.89
CA LEU A 128 7.56 -25.45 0.54
C LEU A 128 8.62 -25.23 -0.54
N ASN A 129 9.44 -24.18 -0.41
CA ASN A 129 10.56 -23.95 -1.32
C ASN A 129 11.61 -25.06 -1.26
N GLU A 130 11.95 -25.55 -0.07
CA GLU A 130 12.88 -26.67 0.12
C GLU A 130 12.36 -27.96 -0.52
N LEU A 131 11.04 -28.15 -0.55
CA LEU A 131 10.35 -29.25 -1.24
C LEU A 131 10.18 -29.01 -2.74
N GLY A 132 10.53 -27.82 -3.26
CA GLY A 132 10.36 -27.47 -4.66
C GLY A 132 8.90 -27.26 -5.10
N VAL A 133 7.97 -27.12 -4.14
CA VAL A 133 6.53 -26.97 -4.39
C VAL A 133 6.17 -25.54 -4.77
N ASP A 134 6.79 -24.56 -4.14
CA ASP A 134 6.60 -23.14 -4.45
C ASP A 134 7.90 -22.51 -4.95
N LYS A 135 7.90 -22.11 -6.21
CA LYS A 135 9.02 -21.40 -6.85
C LYS A 135 8.76 -19.90 -6.97
N THR A 136 7.59 -19.43 -6.57
CA THR A 136 7.18 -18.02 -6.72
C THR A 136 7.48 -17.19 -5.47
N GLY A 137 7.69 -17.81 -4.33
CA GLY A 137 7.95 -17.16 -3.06
C GLY A 137 9.37 -16.60 -3.00
N GLN A 138 9.53 -15.32 -3.20
CA GLN A 138 10.66 -14.64 -2.59
C GLN A 138 10.45 -14.73 -1.08
N LEU A 139 11.21 -15.59 -0.40
CA LEU A 139 11.26 -15.59 1.05
C LEU A 139 11.64 -14.19 1.50
N SER A 140 10.65 -13.41 1.90
CA SER A 140 10.88 -12.10 2.47
C SER A 140 11.06 -12.26 3.98
N PRO A 141 12.31 -12.29 4.49
CA PRO A 141 12.52 -12.14 5.92
C PRO A 141 11.95 -10.79 6.35
N ARG A 142 11.65 -10.63 7.65
CA ARG A 142 11.25 -9.33 8.18
C ARG A 142 12.18 -8.25 7.68
N ARG A 143 11.74 -7.43 6.75
CA ARG A 143 12.47 -6.26 6.30
C ARG A 143 11.79 -5.03 6.86
N HIS A 144 12.58 -4.14 7.42
CA HIS A 144 12.15 -2.86 7.98
C HIS A 144 12.93 -1.77 7.26
N LEU A 145 12.72 -1.64 5.96
CA LEU A 145 13.56 -0.76 5.14
C LEU A 145 13.05 0.68 5.09
N THR A 146 11.77 0.90 5.37
CA THR A 146 11.23 2.26 5.37
C THR A 146 11.30 2.82 6.77
N SER A 147 12.23 3.76 6.97
CA SER A 147 12.30 4.58 8.17
C SER A 147 11.37 5.79 8.04
N PRO A 148 10.74 6.27 9.11
CA PRO A 148 10.08 7.57 9.11
C PRO A 148 11.02 8.72 8.72
N ASP A 149 12.32 8.57 9.00
CA ASP A 149 13.34 9.54 8.59
C ASP A 149 13.41 9.69 7.06
N ASP A 150 13.02 8.67 6.30
CA ASP A 150 12.93 8.73 4.84
C ASP A 150 11.89 9.76 4.36
N MET A 151 10.95 10.17 5.24
CA MET A 151 9.95 11.20 4.95
C MET A 151 10.46 12.63 5.15
N VAL A 152 11.57 12.84 5.85
CA VAL A 152 12.06 14.18 6.21
C VAL A 152 12.36 15.04 4.98
N GLY A 153 12.87 14.46 3.91
CA GLY A 153 13.19 15.17 2.67
C GLY A 153 12.12 15.10 1.58
N VAL A 154 10.95 14.50 1.86
CA VAL A 154 9.88 14.35 0.86
C VAL A 154 9.02 15.61 0.82
N ASN A 155 8.77 16.17 -0.37
CA ASN A 155 7.80 17.24 -0.54
C ASN A 155 6.37 16.64 -0.51
N LEU A 156 5.66 16.90 0.58
CA LEU A 156 4.29 16.44 0.83
C LEU A 156 3.26 17.58 0.73
N ASP A 157 3.62 18.77 0.25
CA ASP A 157 2.72 19.93 0.20
C ASP A 157 1.49 19.69 -0.68
N SER A 158 1.64 18.82 -1.67
CA SER A 158 0.55 18.41 -2.56
C SER A 158 -0.18 17.14 -2.13
N LEU A 159 0.20 16.53 -1.00
CA LEU A 159 -0.38 15.26 -0.57
C LEU A 159 -1.86 15.42 -0.21
N VAL A 160 -2.71 14.62 -0.84
CA VAL A 160 -4.15 14.59 -0.58
C VAL A 160 -4.63 13.22 -0.07
N LEU A 161 -3.83 12.17 -0.30
CA LEU A 161 -4.19 10.81 0.12
C LEU A 161 -2.94 10.05 0.59
N LEU A 162 -3.00 9.53 1.80
CA LEU A 162 -2.04 8.56 2.33
C LEU A 162 -2.73 7.19 2.43
N ARG A 163 -2.17 6.17 1.77
CA ARG A 163 -2.59 4.78 1.94
C ARG A 163 -1.55 4.05 2.77
N ILE A 164 -1.99 3.45 3.86
CA ILE A 164 -1.13 2.59 4.67
C ILE A 164 -1.51 1.12 4.46
N LEU A 165 -0.50 0.36 4.08
CA LEU A 165 -0.59 -1.02 3.66
C LEU A 165 0.45 -1.86 4.42
N GLY A 166 0.52 -3.15 4.09
CA GLY A 166 1.51 -4.07 4.64
C GLY A 166 0.86 -5.36 5.13
N GLY A 167 1.45 -6.00 6.13
CA GLY A 167 0.85 -7.16 6.79
C GLY A 167 -0.44 -6.75 7.50
N GLU A 168 -0.32 -6.15 8.68
CA GLU A 168 -1.41 -5.49 9.39
C GLU A 168 -0.94 -4.10 9.82
N PRO A 169 -1.40 -3.02 9.17
CA PRO A 169 -0.91 -1.67 9.46
C PRO A 169 -1.09 -1.23 10.92
N LEU A 170 -2.17 -1.64 11.58
CA LEU A 170 -2.48 -1.21 12.95
C LEU A 170 -1.54 -1.81 14.03
N ILE A 171 -0.69 -2.78 13.66
CA ILE A 171 0.37 -3.28 14.55
C ILE A 171 1.76 -2.73 14.22
N GLU A 172 1.86 -1.84 13.23
CA GLU A 172 3.11 -1.22 12.82
C GLU A 172 3.21 0.23 13.37
N PRO A 173 3.91 0.43 14.49
CA PRO A 173 3.91 1.73 15.17
C PRO A 173 4.61 2.84 14.40
N ARG A 174 5.46 2.52 13.42
CA ARG A 174 6.19 3.52 12.63
C ARG A 174 5.29 4.42 11.79
N PHE A 175 4.03 4.02 11.53
CA PHE A 175 3.06 4.92 10.91
C PHE A 175 2.77 6.15 11.76
N LEU A 176 2.83 6.04 13.09
CA LEU A 176 2.65 7.20 13.99
C LEU A 176 3.71 8.27 13.78
N ASN A 177 4.95 7.87 13.48
CA ASN A 177 6.02 8.83 13.18
C ASN A 177 5.74 9.58 11.86
N ILE A 178 5.14 8.91 10.87
CA ILE A 178 4.71 9.57 9.63
C ILE A 178 3.57 10.54 9.90
N PHE A 179 2.62 10.17 10.73
CA PHE A 179 1.52 11.05 11.13
C PHE A 179 2.03 12.29 11.88
N GLU A 180 3.06 12.11 12.75
CA GLU A 180 3.70 13.26 13.40
C GLU A 180 4.36 14.20 12.40
N VAL A 181 5.07 13.69 11.39
CA VAL A 181 5.64 14.52 10.31
C VAL A 181 4.55 15.32 9.59
N LEU A 182 3.40 14.70 9.28
CA LEU A 182 2.28 15.40 8.62
C LEU A 182 1.67 16.48 9.54
N LYS A 183 1.59 16.21 10.82
CA LYS A 183 1.09 17.14 11.84
C LYS A 183 2.04 18.32 12.04
N GLU A 184 3.34 18.07 12.21
CA GLU A 184 4.37 19.11 12.36
C GLU A 184 4.41 20.06 11.16
N ARG A 185 4.16 19.54 9.95
CA ARG A 185 4.05 20.32 8.73
C ARG A 185 2.71 21.01 8.54
N ASN A 186 1.75 20.85 9.46
CA ASN A 186 0.39 21.38 9.38
C ASN A 186 -0.36 20.99 8.11
N ILE A 187 -0.16 19.77 7.60
CA ILE A 187 -0.85 19.27 6.40
C ILE A 187 -1.80 18.10 6.69
N ILE A 188 -1.71 17.45 7.84
CA ILE A 188 -2.49 16.25 8.19
C ILE A 188 -4.01 16.46 7.99
N GLN A 189 -4.53 17.65 8.32
CA GLN A 189 -5.95 18.02 8.16
C GLN A 189 -6.39 18.18 6.70
N ASN A 190 -5.47 18.16 5.76
CA ASN A 190 -5.75 18.22 4.33
C ASN A 190 -5.67 16.84 3.66
N VAL A 191 -5.16 15.84 4.38
CA VAL A 191 -4.88 14.50 3.86
C VAL A 191 -6.01 13.55 4.22
N GLU A 192 -6.47 12.77 3.24
CA GLU A 192 -7.32 11.61 3.46
C GLU A 192 -6.44 10.40 3.80
N LEU A 193 -6.81 9.64 4.84
CA LEU A 193 -6.12 8.42 5.23
C LEU A 193 -6.93 7.20 4.79
N PHE A 194 -6.27 6.25 4.14
CA PHE A 194 -6.86 4.98 3.72
C PHE A 194 -6.11 3.83 4.40
N ILE A 195 -6.84 2.97 5.10
CA ILE A 195 -6.30 1.84 5.86
C ILE A 195 -6.98 0.56 5.41
N ASN A 196 -6.19 -0.42 4.94
CA ASN A 196 -6.64 -1.81 4.82
C ASN A 196 -6.25 -2.57 6.09
N THR A 197 -7.22 -3.12 6.80
CA THR A 197 -6.97 -3.86 8.05
C THR A 197 -7.70 -5.19 8.08
N ASN A 198 -7.11 -6.18 8.71
CA ASN A 198 -7.77 -7.45 9.02
C ASN A 198 -8.78 -7.33 10.19
N ASN A 199 -8.90 -6.14 10.75
CA ASN A 199 -9.84 -5.78 11.81
C ASN A 199 -9.72 -6.62 13.10
N SER A 200 -8.60 -7.29 13.30
CA SER A 200 -8.33 -8.05 14.54
C SER A 200 -8.01 -7.16 15.73
N ILE A 201 -7.64 -5.92 15.46
CA ILE A 201 -7.22 -4.93 16.45
C ILE A 201 -7.97 -3.64 16.17
N PHE A 202 -8.47 -3.01 17.24
CA PHE A 202 -8.90 -1.62 17.19
C PHE A 202 -7.74 -0.75 17.68
N PRO A 203 -7.45 0.38 17.03
CA PRO A 203 -6.30 1.21 17.36
C PRO A 203 -6.35 1.69 18.81
N ASN A 204 -5.17 1.79 19.42
CA ASN A 204 -5.01 2.33 20.77
C ASN A 204 -5.31 3.84 20.82
N LYS A 205 -5.25 4.43 22.01
CA LYS A 205 -5.58 5.84 22.22
C LYS A 205 -4.68 6.78 21.40
N GLU A 206 -3.39 6.51 21.33
CA GLU A 206 -2.43 7.31 20.57
C GLU A 206 -2.76 7.34 19.08
N TRP A 207 -3.00 6.17 18.48
CA TRP A 207 -3.49 6.08 17.11
C TRP A 207 -4.78 6.88 16.88
N GLN A 208 -5.74 6.75 17.80
CA GLN A 208 -7.03 7.43 17.70
C GLN A 208 -6.90 8.96 17.76
N GLU A 209 -5.93 9.49 18.52
CA GLU A 209 -5.63 10.91 18.57
C GLU A 209 -5.17 11.41 17.18
N TYR A 210 -4.25 10.71 16.51
CA TYR A 210 -3.84 11.07 15.15
C TYR A 210 -4.94 10.88 14.13
N LEU A 211 -5.69 9.79 14.20
CA LEU A 211 -6.75 9.52 13.23
C LEU A 211 -7.77 10.67 13.16
N ARG A 212 -8.09 11.32 14.29
CA ARG A 212 -9.00 12.46 14.31
C ARG A 212 -8.46 13.73 13.65
N LEU A 213 -7.17 13.80 13.36
CA LEU A 213 -6.56 14.97 12.72
C LEU A 213 -6.68 14.92 11.19
N PHE A 214 -6.89 13.75 10.60
CA PHE A 214 -7.01 13.61 9.16
C PHE A 214 -8.31 14.22 8.64
N LYS A 215 -8.26 14.76 7.40
CA LYS A 215 -9.43 15.30 6.71
C LYS A 215 -10.58 14.30 6.59
N LYS A 216 -10.23 13.03 6.36
CA LYS A 216 -11.15 11.91 6.21
C LYS A 216 -10.39 10.61 6.44
N ILE A 217 -11.08 9.61 7.00
CA ILE A 217 -10.54 8.27 7.13
C ILE A 217 -11.42 7.30 6.35
N THR A 218 -10.80 6.46 5.54
CA THR A 218 -11.45 5.33 4.89
C THR A 218 -10.84 4.04 5.43
N ILE A 219 -11.65 3.22 6.09
CA ILE A 219 -11.24 1.93 6.63
C ILE A 219 -11.84 0.83 5.75
N VAL A 220 -10.97 0.01 5.19
CA VAL A 220 -11.37 -1.19 4.46
C VAL A 220 -11.12 -2.41 5.33
N LEU A 221 -12.19 -3.04 5.75
CA LEU A 221 -12.17 -4.25 6.57
C LEU A 221 -12.01 -5.48 5.69
N SER A 222 -10.89 -6.18 5.82
CA SER A 222 -10.58 -7.35 5.00
C SER A 222 -11.32 -8.58 5.54
N ILE A 223 -12.30 -9.05 4.79
CA ILE A 223 -13.08 -10.26 5.11
C ILE A 223 -13.32 -11.06 3.82
N ASP A 224 -13.08 -12.37 3.86
CA ASP A 224 -13.31 -13.27 2.71
C ASP A 224 -14.61 -14.07 2.90
N SER A 225 -14.97 -14.37 4.14
CA SER A 225 -16.16 -15.12 4.51
C SER A 225 -16.46 -15.00 6.01
N ILE A 226 -17.64 -15.41 6.41
CA ILE A 226 -18.12 -15.32 7.80
C ILE A 226 -18.03 -16.67 8.53
N GLY A 227 -18.07 -16.63 9.86
CA GLY A 227 -18.08 -17.80 10.73
C GLY A 227 -16.84 -18.69 10.54
N LYS A 228 -17.02 -20.01 10.65
CA LYS A 228 -15.93 -20.99 10.57
C LYS A 228 -15.17 -20.97 9.24
N LEU A 229 -15.84 -20.64 8.14
CA LEU A 229 -15.18 -20.51 6.85
C LEU A 229 -14.22 -19.31 6.83
N GLY A 230 -14.61 -18.20 7.48
CA GLY A 230 -13.74 -17.04 7.67
C GLY A 230 -12.51 -17.37 8.51
N GLU A 231 -12.69 -18.14 9.59
CA GLU A 231 -11.60 -18.61 10.45
C GLU A 231 -10.65 -19.56 9.71
N TRP A 232 -11.18 -20.39 8.81
CA TRP A 232 -10.38 -21.28 7.97
C TRP A 232 -9.59 -20.50 6.89
N ASN A 233 -10.23 -19.55 6.20
CA ASN A 233 -9.56 -18.75 5.16
C ASN A 233 -8.51 -17.81 5.73
N ARG A 234 -8.75 -17.27 6.93
CA ARG A 234 -7.88 -16.32 7.60
C ARG A 234 -7.46 -16.87 8.97
N HIS A 235 -6.45 -17.71 8.99
CA HIS A 235 -5.94 -18.26 10.25
C HIS A 235 -5.53 -17.14 11.21
N GLY A 236 -6.19 -17.07 12.37
CA GLY A 236 -6.11 -15.97 13.33
C GLY A 236 -7.34 -15.06 13.36
N PHE A 237 -8.28 -15.24 12.41
CA PHE A 237 -9.57 -14.54 12.39
C PHE A 237 -10.49 -15.02 13.51
N ASP A 238 -11.18 -14.07 14.14
CA ASP A 238 -12.23 -14.30 15.16
C ASP A 238 -13.43 -13.42 14.80
N MET A 239 -14.53 -14.05 14.42
CA MET A 239 -15.74 -13.35 13.96
C MET A 239 -16.30 -12.42 15.04
N LYS A 240 -16.29 -12.81 16.32
CA LYS A 240 -16.80 -11.97 17.41
C LYS A 240 -15.98 -10.70 17.56
N LYS A 241 -14.66 -10.87 17.55
CA LYS A 241 -13.71 -9.77 17.62
C LYS A 241 -13.84 -8.81 16.43
N PHE A 242 -13.99 -9.39 15.24
CA PHE A 242 -14.21 -8.63 14.00
C PHE A 242 -15.46 -7.75 14.11
N THR A 243 -16.62 -8.31 14.50
CA THR A 243 -17.88 -7.57 14.65
C THR A 243 -17.81 -6.49 15.73
N ILE A 244 -17.14 -6.76 16.86
CA ILE A 244 -16.92 -5.76 17.90
C ILE A 244 -16.11 -4.58 17.36
N ASN A 245 -15.01 -4.85 16.67
CA ASN A 245 -14.15 -3.79 16.13
C ASN A 245 -14.84 -3.04 14.97
N GLU A 246 -15.60 -3.71 14.12
CA GLU A 246 -16.44 -3.08 13.11
C GLU A 246 -17.40 -2.07 13.73
N GLY A 247 -18.14 -2.48 14.78
CA GLY A 247 -19.03 -1.57 15.51
C GLY A 247 -18.30 -0.37 16.14
N ARG A 248 -17.05 -0.55 16.57
CA ARG A 248 -16.21 0.56 17.08
C ARG A 248 -15.81 1.51 15.96
N TRP A 249 -15.50 1.01 14.75
CA TRP A 249 -15.21 1.86 13.59
C TRP A 249 -16.42 2.66 13.12
N ILE A 250 -17.61 2.04 13.07
CA ILE A 250 -18.86 2.72 12.69
C ILE A 250 -19.13 3.91 13.64
N ASN A 251 -18.80 3.76 14.91
CA ASN A 251 -19.01 4.80 15.93
C ASN A 251 -17.76 5.67 16.18
N PHE A 252 -16.71 5.52 15.37
CA PHE A 252 -15.51 6.32 15.54
C PHE A 252 -15.75 7.76 15.08
N PRO A 253 -15.55 8.77 15.92
CA PRO A 253 -15.75 10.17 15.53
C PRO A 253 -14.64 10.62 14.58
N THR A 254 -15.02 11.00 13.37
CA THR A 254 -14.16 11.62 12.33
C THR A 254 -14.49 13.08 12.19
#